data_e69d6ac814a755874eae59728ffaa573
#
_entry.id   e69d6ac814a755874eae59728ffaa573
#
_cell.length_a   1.000
_cell.length_b   1.000
_cell.length_c   1.000
_cell.angle_alpha   90.00
_cell.angle_beta   90.00
_cell.angle_gamma   90.00
#
_symmetry.space_group_name_H-M   'P 1'
#
loop_
_entity.id
_entity.type
_entity.pdbx_description
1 polymer ?
#
loop_
_entity_poly.entity_id
_entity_poly.type
_entity_poly.pdbx_seq_one_letter_code
_entity_poly.pdbx_strand_id
1 'polypeptide(L)'
;MAGKKHNPSIARKILRDIKDGVSPEDLLTEIDRLSDPYYASLGLIYIATSMSIKSPKSKKIFSKAFVNANRVDQSWRRLELLVEISKRLKKIEDGELKNIQYKKIFEIVITEKKKDINNFLIKNVKNFPIEQLDSILEKTVKLKGYEFDSSKAVIRAWIVTTDINPLILILSKLEGELRIKLLGYLHLQLFKVKTSISPSPLELALESSLSEEMLRYLVRISSTPSDLNLIELKISKQNPEASLPILIAIIAHSDRNKWHTDSQTYVAKAEKTLQTISTSEYKTKLENKLKTAVDRLSIPATKQSKPVIPLEDISSKGKHTLGLYNTYGGNWNHPHFKAVFKASNLCSAFDLDLALIGFPEISMNELVKEIKKEMRLSNEGYISQLISKDRFRFFDKDIDELWAGSKVVTTANPDTSKLEMPHGKVCMVMGLGPKGLPTSYIENSNHHFEITGKNIAFETGTAMGAIAGNLSLM
;
A
#
# COMPACT_ATOMS: atom_id res chain seq x y z
N MET A 1 18.78 -45.78 11.14
CA MET A 1 18.67 -44.50 10.37
C MET A 1 18.20 -43.42 11.31
N ALA A 2 19.08 -42.51 11.74
CA ALA A 2 18.68 -41.37 12.56
C ALA A 2 17.76 -40.46 11.74
N GLY A 3 16.51 -40.32 12.16
CA GLY A 3 15.52 -39.52 11.47
C GLY A 3 16.04 -38.11 11.21
N LYS A 4 15.95 -37.65 9.97
CA LYS A 4 16.30 -36.26 9.59
C LYS A 4 15.48 -35.32 10.46
N LYS A 5 16.09 -34.74 11.51
CA LYS A 5 15.43 -33.74 12.34
C LYS A 5 15.01 -32.56 11.43
N HIS A 6 13.78 -32.12 11.62
CA HIS A 6 13.18 -31.05 10.80
C HIS A 6 13.95 -29.74 11.00
N ASN A 7 14.63 -29.22 9.96
CA ASN A 7 15.48 -28.02 9.98
C ASN A 7 14.86 -26.80 10.68
N PRO A 8 13.55 -26.45 10.47
CA PRO A 8 12.90 -25.35 11.17
C PRO A 8 12.88 -25.50 12.69
N SER A 9 12.72 -26.73 13.20
CA SER A 9 12.69 -27.01 14.63
C SER A 9 14.05 -26.78 15.28
N ILE A 10 15.13 -27.17 14.60
CA ILE A 10 16.51 -26.96 15.08
C ILE A 10 16.83 -25.46 15.12
N ALA A 11 16.51 -24.71 14.06
CA ALA A 11 16.76 -23.26 14.03
C ALA A 11 15.99 -22.50 15.13
N ARG A 12 14.74 -22.89 15.42
CA ARG A 12 13.95 -22.33 16.53
C ARG A 12 14.54 -22.73 17.89
N LYS A 13 15.05 -23.96 18.03
CA LYS A 13 15.74 -24.40 19.23
C LYS A 13 16.97 -23.54 19.50
N ILE A 14 17.84 -23.35 18.52
CA ILE A 14 19.03 -22.49 18.64
C ILE A 14 18.65 -21.08 19.12
N LEU A 15 17.60 -20.47 18.56
CA LEU A 15 17.14 -19.15 18.98
C LEU A 15 16.66 -19.12 20.44
N ARG A 16 16.03 -20.21 20.92
CA ARG A 16 15.57 -20.36 22.29
C ARG A 16 16.76 -20.55 23.24
N ASP A 17 17.63 -21.47 22.90
CA ASP A 17 18.80 -21.82 23.73
C ASP A 17 19.74 -20.60 23.92
N ILE A 18 19.86 -19.72 22.89
CA ILE A 18 20.55 -18.44 23.02
C ILE A 18 19.88 -17.55 24.08
N LYS A 19 18.55 -17.49 24.10
CA LYS A 19 17.81 -16.67 25.11
C LYS A 19 17.94 -17.24 26.51
N ASP A 20 18.09 -18.56 26.60
CA ASP A 20 18.22 -19.30 27.85
C ASP A 20 19.70 -19.34 28.33
N GLY A 21 20.60 -18.62 27.63
CA GLY A 21 22.00 -18.44 28.06
C GLY A 21 22.95 -19.58 27.69
N VAL A 22 22.55 -20.47 26.80
CA VAL A 22 23.43 -21.57 26.31
C VAL A 22 24.63 -20.97 25.56
N SER A 23 25.81 -21.55 25.77
CA SER A 23 27.04 -21.09 25.14
C SER A 23 26.93 -21.09 23.61
N PRO A 24 27.31 -19.98 22.92
CA PRO A 24 27.34 -19.97 21.46
C PRO A 24 28.19 -21.07 20.83
N GLU A 25 29.23 -21.52 21.53
CA GLU A 25 30.13 -22.61 21.10
C GLU A 25 29.42 -23.96 20.98
N ASP A 26 28.59 -24.28 21.98
CA ASP A 26 27.81 -25.53 22.02
C ASP A 26 26.77 -25.56 20.90
N LEU A 27 26.21 -24.38 20.58
CA LEU A 27 25.19 -24.24 19.54
C LEU A 27 25.76 -24.39 18.11
N LEU A 28 27.05 -24.16 17.90
CA LEU A 28 27.68 -24.36 16.57
C LEU A 28 27.60 -25.83 16.11
N THR A 29 27.66 -26.78 17.03
CA THR A 29 27.52 -28.22 16.72
C THR A 29 26.13 -28.58 16.22
N GLU A 30 25.11 -27.87 16.65
CA GLU A 30 23.71 -28.03 16.16
C GLU A 30 23.55 -27.52 14.71
N ILE A 31 24.34 -26.52 14.32
CA ILE A 31 24.32 -26.00 12.93
C ILE A 31 24.78 -27.02 11.93
N ASP A 32 25.80 -27.84 12.28
CA ASP A 32 26.35 -28.85 11.38
C ASP A 32 25.36 -30.01 11.10
N ARG A 33 24.28 -30.09 11.87
CA ARG A 33 23.16 -31.02 11.66
C ARG A 33 22.11 -30.51 10.69
N LEU A 34 22.19 -29.22 10.30
CA LEU A 34 21.25 -28.61 9.37
C LEU A 34 21.66 -28.87 7.93
N SER A 35 20.82 -29.55 7.18
CA SER A 35 21.07 -29.86 5.76
C SER A 35 20.60 -28.74 4.83
N ASP A 36 19.64 -27.90 5.27
CA ASP A 36 19.10 -26.79 4.48
C ASP A 36 19.95 -25.53 4.73
N PRO A 37 20.60 -24.96 3.70
CA PRO A 37 21.47 -23.79 3.83
C PRO A 37 20.74 -22.54 4.34
N TYR A 38 19.43 -22.42 4.14
CA TYR A 38 18.62 -21.34 4.69
C TYR A 38 18.63 -21.36 6.23
N TYR A 39 18.31 -22.50 6.83
CA TYR A 39 18.27 -22.62 8.29
C TYR A 39 19.66 -22.63 8.91
N ALA A 40 20.66 -23.17 8.23
CA ALA A 40 22.04 -23.11 8.66
C ALA A 40 22.55 -21.64 8.72
N SER A 41 22.27 -20.87 7.69
CA SER A 41 22.59 -19.44 7.67
C SER A 41 21.88 -18.69 8.80
N LEU A 42 20.57 -18.91 8.97
CA LEU A 42 19.77 -18.25 10.00
C LEU A 42 20.27 -18.55 11.42
N GLY A 43 20.59 -19.82 11.71
CA GLY A 43 21.17 -20.22 13.00
C GLY A 43 22.53 -19.59 13.27
N LEU A 44 23.41 -19.54 12.27
CA LEU A 44 24.70 -18.85 12.38
C LEU A 44 24.55 -17.36 12.69
N ILE A 45 23.59 -16.66 12.08
CA ILE A 45 23.32 -15.26 12.39
C ILE A 45 22.82 -15.08 13.82
N TYR A 46 21.95 -15.97 14.30
CA TYR A 46 21.48 -15.91 15.69
C TYR A 46 22.65 -16.07 16.67
N ILE A 47 23.55 -17.03 16.43
CA ILE A 47 24.74 -17.24 17.25
C ILE A 47 25.68 -16.03 17.16
N ALA A 48 26.01 -15.57 15.95
CA ALA A 48 26.91 -14.43 15.77
C ALA A 48 26.41 -13.15 16.45
N THR A 49 25.10 -12.92 16.48
CA THR A 49 24.49 -11.75 17.10
C THR A 49 24.37 -11.86 18.63
N SER A 50 24.51 -13.05 19.20
CA SER A 50 24.54 -13.27 20.67
C SER A 50 25.94 -13.15 21.27
N MET A 51 26.98 -13.26 20.43
CA MET A 51 28.38 -13.16 20.87
C MET A 51 28.82 -11.69 20.99
N SER A 52 29.91 -11.46 21.73
CA SER A 52 30.61 -10.18 21.67
C SER A 52 31.05 -9.86 20.24
N ILE A 53 30.55 -8.75 19.72
CA ILE A 53 30.65 -8.38 18.31
C ILE A 53 32.09 -8.07 17.88
N LYS A 54 32.93 -7.62 18.82
CA LYS A 54 34.37 -7.38 18.59
C LYS A 54 35.19 -8.67 18.45
N SER A 55 34.59 -9.81 18.76
CA SER A 55 35.25 -11.11 18.69
C SER A 55 35.56 -11.49 17.24
N PRO A 56 36.81 -11.86 16.91
CA PRO A 56 37.17 -12.43 15.60
C PRO A 56 36.32 -13.64 15.23
N LYS A 57 35.86 -14.38 16.23
CA LYS A 57 35.00 -15.56 16.07
C LYS A 57 33.62 -15.18 15.56
N SER A 58 32.99 -14.10 16.08
CA SER A 58 31.71 -13.57 15.57
C SER A 58 31.83 -13.17 14.09
N LYS A 59 32.89 -12.48 13.71
CA LYS A 59 33.16 -12.08 12.30
C LYS A 59 33.25 -13.31 11.38
N LYS A 60 33.92 -14.38 11.83
CA LYS A 60 34.06 -15.65 11.09
C LYS A 60 32.70 -16.34 10.92
N ILE A 61 31.87 -16.36 11.97
CA ILE A 61 30.52 -16.94 11.93
C ILE A 61 29.62 -16.17 10.96
N PHE A 62 29.63 -14.84 10.97
CA PHE A 62 28.93 -14.04 9.99
C PHE A 62 29.32 -14.37 8.55
N SER A 63 30.65 -14.50 8.30
CA SER A 63 31.13 -14.87 6.96
C SER A 63 30.62 -16.24 6.53
N LYS A 64 30.63 -17.25 7.43
CA LYS A 64 30.07 -18.60 7.16
C LYS A 64 28.56 -18.52 6.89
N ALA A 65 27.82 -17.64 7.59
CA ALA A 65 26.39 -17.44 7.36
C ALA A 65 26.09 -16.92 5.96
N PHE A 66 26.85 -15.96 5.46
CA PHE A 66 26.67 -15.43 4.09
C PHE A 66 27.05 -16.45 3.01
N VAL A 67 28.07 -17.29 3.25
CA VAL A 67 28.38 -18.42 2.34
C VAL A 67 27.18 -19.36 2.23
N ASN A 68 26.53 -19.70 3.35
CA ASN A 68 25.33 -20.54 3.34
C ASN A 68 24.14 -19.81 2.68
N ALA A 69 23.96 -18.50 2.91
CA ALA A 69 22.92 -17.73 2.26
C ALA A 69 23.03 -17.78 0.73
N ASN A 70 24.24 -17.69 0.19
CA ASN A 70 24.48 -17.81 -1.25
C ASN A 70 24.17 -19.20 -1.84
N ARG A 71 24.14 -20.25 -1.01
CA ARG A 71 23.77 -21.61 -1.41
C ARG A 71 22.26 -21.86 -1.44
N VAL A 72 21.46 -20.89 -1.03
CA VAL A 72 19.99 -21.01 -1.08
C VAL A 72 19.54 -20.82 -2.52
N ASP A 73 19.06 -21.88 -3.18
CA ASP A 73 18.71 -21.85 -4.62
C ASP A 73 17.55 -20.93 -4.94
N GLN A 74 16.54 -20.89 -4.07
CA GLN A 74 15.34 -20.10 -4.30
C GLN A 74 15.54 -18.61 -3.94
N SER A 75 15.49 -17.73 -4.94
CA SER A 75 15.66 -16.27 -4.80
C SER A 75 14.81 -15.67 -3.67
N TRP A 76 13.52 -16.01 -3.62
CA TRP A 76 12.61 -15.47 -2.61
C TRP A 76 12.98 -15.90 -1.17
N ARG A 77 13.44 -17.17 -0.97
CA ARG A 77 13.92 -17.64 0.34
C ARG A 77 15.22 -16.96 0.74
N ARG A 78 16.12 -16.78 -0.21
CA ARG A 78 17.39 -16.07 0.03
C ARG A 78 17.12 -14.64 0.48
N LEU A 79 16.23 -13.92 -0.21
CA LEU A 79 15.85 -12.54 0.16
C LEU A 79 15.13 -12.47 1.51
N GLU A 80 14.25 -13.42 1.84
CA GLU A 80 13.60 -13.51 3.15
C GLU A 80 14.63 -13.70 4.27
N LEU A 81 15.61 -14.57 4.06
CA LEU A 81 16.74 -14.73 4.97
C LEU A 81 17.51 -13.44 5.17
N LEU A 82 17.84 -12.73 4.09
CA LEU A 82 18.56 -11.44 4.18
C LEU A 82 17.75 -10.37 4.90
N VAL A 83 16.42 -10.38 4.78
CA VAL A 83 15.52 -9.51 5.60
C VAL A 83 15.67 -9.84 7.08
N GLU A 84 15.65 -11.11 7.45
CA GLU A 84 15.81 -11.51 8.86
C GLU A 84 17.21 -11.17 9.40
N ILE A 85 18.25 -11.39 8.59
CA ILE A 85 19.61 -10.97 8.92
C ILE A 85 19.65 -9.44 9.17
N SER A 86 19.05 -8.64 8.28
CA SER A 86 19.06 -7.18 8.42
C SER A 86 18.36 -6.70 9.69
N LYS A 87 17.27 -7.35 10.10
CA LYS A 87 16.60 -7.05 11.38
C LYS A 87 17.49 -7.30 12.58
N ARG A 88 18.31 -8.36 12.54
CA ARG A 88 19.24 -8.70 13.62
C ARG A 88 20.44 -7.76 13.66
N LEU A 89 20.94 -7.38 12.50
CA LEU A 89 22.03 -6.41 12.38
C LEU A 89 21.69 -5.04 12.97
N LYS A 90 20.42 -4.65 12.99
CA LYS A 90 20.00 -3.40 13.67
C LYS A 90 20.36 -3.34 15.14
N LYS A 91 20.43 -4.48 15.83
CA LYS A 91 20.73 -4.57 17.25
C LYS A 91 22.23 -4.53 17.54
N ILE A 92 23.06 -4.51 16.49
CA ILE A 92 24.51 -4.45 16.62
C ILE A 92 24.93 -2.99 16.77
N GLU A 93 25.68 -2.69 17.83
CA GLU A 93 26.20 -1.33 18.11
C GLU A 93 27.46 -1.03 17.33
N ASP A 94 28.31 -2.06 16.99
CA ASP A 94 29.53 -1.88 16.20
C ASP A 94 29.18 -1.42 14.77
N GLY A 95 29.39 -0.12 14.50
CA GLY A 95 29.06 0.51 13.23
C GLY A 95 29.89 -0.03 12.06
N GLU A 96 31.17 -0.36 12.26
CA GLU A 96 32.04 -0.89 11.21
C GLU A 96 31.62 -2.29 10.79
N LEU A 97 31.42 -3.19 11.77
CA LEU A 97 30.95 -4.55 11.49
C LEU A 97 29.58 -4.53 10.80
N LYS A 98 28.68 -3.68 11.29
CA LYS A 98 27.35 -3.49 10.71
C LYS A 98 27.45 -3.07 9.25
N ASN A 99 28.31 -2.12 8.95
CA ASN A 99 28.56 -1.61 7.60
C ASN A 99 29.05 -2.71 6.66
N ILE A 100 30.05 -3.50 7.10
CA ILE A 100 30.56 -4.63 6.34
C ILE A 100 29.45 -5.65 6.03
N GLN A 101 28.60 -5.98 7.01
CA GLN A 101 27.55 -6.98 6.82
C GLN A 101 26.43 -6.49 5.91
N TYR A 102 26.03 -5.22 6.01
CA TYR A 102 25.04 -4.65 5.08
C TYR A 102 25.58 -4.57 3.65
N LYS A 103 26.87 -4.29 3.46
CA LYS A 103 27.52 -4.35 2.15
C LYS A 103 27.38 -5.75 1.54
N LYS A 104 27.67 -6.82 2.31
CA LYS A 104 27.49 -8.21 1.86
C LYS A 104 26.04 -8.54 1.52
N ILE A 105 25.08 -8.06 2.32
CA ILE A 105 23.64 -8.21 1.99
C ILE A 105 23.37 -7.58 0.63
N PHE A 106 23.82 -6.36 0.40
CA PHE A 106 23.58 -5.67 -0.85
C PHE A 106 24.24 -6.36 -2.04
N GLU A 107 25.48 -6.84 -1.89
CA GLU A 107 26.18 -7.64 -2.91
C GLU A 107 25.39 -8.87 -3.34
N ILE A 108 24.72 -9.56 -2.42
CA ILE A 108 23.85 -10.70 -2.74
C ILE A 108 22.57 -10.21 -3.42
N VAL A 109 21.92 -9.18 -2.88
CA VAL A 109 20.64 -8.66 -3.39
C VAL A 109 20.75 -8.22 -4.84
N ILE A 110 21.83 -7.55 -5.22
CA ILE A 110 21.99 -7.01 -6.59
C ILE A 110 22.19 -8.10 -7.66
N THR A 111 22.46 -9.35 -7.26
CA THR A 111 22.54 -10.49 -8.20
C THR A 111 21.19 -11.11 -8.52
N GLU A 112 20.14 -10.69 -7.81
CA GLU A 112 18.80 -11.24 -7.96
C GLU A 112 18.05 -10.64 -9.16
N LYS A 113 16.85 -11.16 -9.44
CA LYS A 113 15.97 -10.59 -10.48
C LYS A 113 15.56 -9.15 -10.10
N LYS A 114 15.51 -8.26 -11.08
CA LYS A 114 15.20 -6.81 -10.89
C LYS A 114 13.96 -6.55 -10.03
N LYS A 115 12.88 -7.34 -10.23
CA LYS A 115 11.66 -7.26 -9.43
C LYS A 115 11.92 -7.57 -7.95
N ASP A 116 12.75 -8.56 -7.68
CA ASP A 116 13.06 -9.01 -6.32
C ASP A 116 13.98 -8.01 -5.61
N ILE A 117 14.96 -7.44 -6.34
CA ILE A 117 15.79 -6.33 -5.85
C ILE A 117 14.89 -5.15 -5.45
N ASN A 118 13.98 -4.71 -6.33
CA ASN A 118 13.05 -3.61 -6.05
C ASN A 118 12.21 -3.90 -4.79
N ASN A 119 11.60 -5.08 -4.71
CA ASN A 119 10.78 -5.47 -3.56
C ASN A 119 11.58 -5.50 -2.24
N PHE A 120 12.82 -5.97 -2.29
CA PHE A 120 13.71 -5.99 -1.14
C PHE A 120 14.06 -4.56 -0.69
N LEU A 121 14.47 -3.70 -1.60
CA LEU A 121 14.86 -2.32 -1.31
C LEU A 121 13.70 -1.49 -0.75
N ILE A 122 12.52 -1.57 -1.34
CA ILE A 122 11.33 -0.86 -0.83
C ILE A 122 11.07 -1.17 0.65
N LYS A 123 11.28 -2.41 1.07
CA LYS A 123 11.01 -2.86 2.44
C LYS A 123 12.16 -2.60 3.41
N ASN A 124 13.40 -2.68 2.94
CA ASN A 124 14.56 -2.86 3.82
C ASN A 124 15.63 -1.77 3.72
N VAL A 125 15.68 -0.94 2.68
CA VAL A 125 16.76 0.04 2.48
C VAL A 125 16.90 1.02 3.65
N LYS A 126 15.82 1.34 4.35
CA LYS A 126 15.83 2.18 5.58
C LYS A 126 16.65 1.60 6.74
N ASN A 127 17.08 0.34 6.63
CA ASN A 127 17.88 -0.34 7.63
C ASN A 127 19.37 -0.26 7.32
N PHE A 128 19.72 0.15 6.09
CA PHE A 128 21.10 0.23 5.65
C PHE A 128 21.80 1.44 6.27
N PRO A 129 23.11 1.34 6.53
CA PRO A 129 23.93 2.47 6.93
C PRO A 129 23.90 3.58 5.87
N ILE A 130 24.00 4.83 6.34
CA ILE A 130 23.94 6.02 5.47
C ILE A 130 25.08 5.98 4.42
N GLU A 131 26.25 5.54 4.83
CA GLU A 131 27.46 5.47 4.01
C GLU A 131 27.33 4.53 2.82
N GLN A 132 26.25 3.78 2.73
CA GLN A 132 25.97 2.87 1.61
C GLN A 132 24.87 3.36 0.69
N LEU A 133 24.10 4.37 1.11
CA LEU A 133 22.93 4.81 0.35
C LEU A 133 23.28 5.40 -1.02
N ASP A 134 24.46 6.03 -1.15
CA ASP A 134 25.00 6.52 -2.43
C ASP A 134 25.24 5.37 -3.40
N SER A 135 26.00 4.36 -2.99
CA SER A 135 26.26 3.17 -3.81
C SER A 135 24.97 2.41 -4.17
N ILE A 136 24.02 2.34 -3.24
CA ILE A 136 22.71 1.72 -3.50
C ILE A 136 21.92 2.55 -4.51
N LEU A 137 21.90 3.88 -4.39
CA LEU A 137 21.21 4.76 -5.33
C LEU A 137 21.80 4.65 -6.75
N GLU A 138 23.13 4.68 -6.88
CA GLU A 138 23.81 4.50 -8.16
C GLU A 138 23.46 3.19 -8.88
N LYS A 139 23.17 2.13 -8.12
CA LYS A 139 22.69 0.86 -8.69
C LYS A 139 21.21 0.89 -9.00
N THR A 140 20.38 1.53 -8.16
CA THR A 140 18.93 1.58 -8.36
C THR A 140 18.53 2.41 -9.57
N VAL A 141 19.23 3.51 -9.86
CA VAL A 141 18.97 4.33 -11.06
C VAL A 141 19.26 3.58 -12.38
N LYS A 142 19.99 2.47 -12.32
CA LYS A 142 20.29 1.59 -13.45
C LYS A 142 19.39 0.35 -13.51
N LEU A 143 18.44 0.20 -12.60
CA LEU A 143 17.59 -0.98 -12.46
C LEU A 143 16.41 -0.92 -13.44
N LYS A 144 16.69 -1.08 -14.75
CA LYS A 144 15.77 -0.87 -15.87
C LYS A 144 14.35 -1.43 -15.62
N GLY A 145 13.36 -0.54 -15.60
CA GLY A 145 11.94 -0.82 -15.35
C GLY A 145 11.51 -0.68 -13.88
N TYR A 146 12.49 -0.46 -12.95
CA TYR A 146 12.23 -0.26 -11.51
C TYR A 146 13.02 0.93 -10.95
N GLU A 147 13.67 1.71 -11.81
CA GLU A 147 14.57 2.81 -11.44
C GLU A 147 13.89 3.78 -10.47
N PHE A 148 12.69 4.19 -10.81
CA PHE A 148 11.97 5.20 -10.05
C PHE A 148 11.52 4.68 -8.69
N ASP A 149 10.93 3.49 -8.62
CA ASP A 149 10.40 2.95 -7.36
C ASP A 149 11.50 2.56 -6.37
N SER A 150 12.56 1.92 -6.85
CA SER A 150 13.73 1.58 -6.04
C SER A 150 14.43 2.83 -5.52
N SER A 151 14.65 3.84 -6.37
CA SER A 151 15.32 5.08 -5.98
C SER A 151 14.49 5.92 -5.01
N LYS A 152 13.14 5.94 -5.15
CA LYS A 152 12.26 6.56 -4.13
C LYS A 152 12.45 5.94 -2.74
N ALA A 153 12.65 4.63 -2.67
CA ALA A 153 12.89 3.97 -1.39
C ALA A 153 14.22 4.44 -0.76
N VAL A 154 15.27 4.58 -1.57
CA VAL A 154 16.58 5.10 -1.12
C VAL A 154 16.47 6.56 -0.69
N ILE A 155 15.81 7.42 -1.49
CA ILE A 155 15.57 8.83 -1.15
C ILE A 155 14.87 8.94 0.21
N ARG A 156 13.82 8.15 0.47
CA ARG A 156 13.13 8.15 1.77
C ARG A 156 14.02 7.73 2.93
N ALA A 157 14.93 6.79 2.71
CA ALA A 157 15.89 6.38 3.73
C ALA A 157 16.94 7.47 3.99
N TRP A 158 17.32 8.23 2.96
CA TRP A 158 18.33 9.28 3.05
C TRP A 158 17.83 10.55 3.74
N ILE A 159 16.60 10.95 3.49
CA ILE A 159 16.02 12.22 4.00
C ILE A 159 15.98 12.31 5.52
N VAL A 160 16.00 11.17 6.23
CA VAL A 160 16.09 11.17 7.69
C VAL A 160 17.50 11.49 8.20
N THR A 161 18.47 11.67 7.31
CA THR A 161 19.83 12.05 7.61
C THR A 161 20.00 13.58 7.56
N THR A 162 21.04 14.10 8.16
CA THR A 162 21.29 15.54 8.20
C THR A 162 21.95 16.09 6.94
N ASP A 163 22.65 15.25 6.16
CA ASP A 163 23.32 15.66 4.92
C ASP A 163 22.69 15.01 3.68
N ILE A 164 22.04 15.84 2.89
CA ILE A 164 21.39 15.46 1.61
C ILE A 164 22.18 15.91 0.38
N ASN A 165 23.31 16.61 0.55
CA ASN A 165 24.11 17.11 -0.58
C ASN A 165 24.63 15.99 -1.49
N PRO A 166 25.12 14.85 -0.99
CA PRO A 166 25.54 13.75 -1.84
C PRO A 166 24.38 13.20 -2.69
N LEU A 167 23.18 13.13 -2.11
CA LEU A 167 21.95 12.70 -2.82
C LEU A 167 21.65 13.63 -4.01
N ILE A 168 21.69 14.95 -3.77
CA ILE A 168 21.44 15.95 -4.81
C ILE A 168 22.49 15.82 -5.93
N LEU A 169 23.74 15.66 -5.57
CA LEU A 169 24.83 15.51 -6.53
C LEU A 169 24.62 14.29 -7.44
N ILE A 170 24.21 13.16 -6.88
CA ILE A 170 23.91 11.95 -7.66
C ILE A 170 22.72 12.20 -8.59
N LEU A 171 21.61 12.77 -8.07
CA LEU A 171 20.41 13.02 -8.86
C LEU A 171 20.65 14.06 -9.96
N SER A 172 21.51 15.06 -9.73
CA SER A 172 21.84 16.09 -10.72
C SER A 172 22.67 15.56 -11.90
N LYS A 173 23.39 14.45 -11.71
CA LYS A 173 24.15 13.77 -12.76
C LYS A 173 23.27 12.90 -13.66
N LEU A 174 22.04 12.65 -13.26
CA LEU A 174 21.09 11.89 -14.10
C LEU A 174 20.58 12.77 -15.24
N GLU A 175 20.06 12.13 -16.28
CA GLU A 175 19.47 12.79 -17.44
C GLU A 175 18.02 12.36 -17.67
N GLY A 176 17.32 13.12 -18.49
CA GLY A 176 15.97 12.80 -18.96
C GLY A 176 14.91 12.80 -17.84
N GLU A 177 13.84 12.06 -18.09
CA GLU A 177 12.65 12.04 -17.23
C GLU A 177 12.92 11.49 -15.82
N LEU A 178 13.84 10.54 -15.69
CA LEU A 178 14.15 9.95 -14.38
C LEU A 178 14.73 11.01 -13.43
N ARG A 179 15.63 11.88 -13.92
CA ARG A 179 16.16 13.00 -13.14
C ARG A 179 15.03 13.88 -12.61
N ILE A 180 14.14 14.30 -13.50
CA ILE A 180 13.02 15.20 -13.16
C ILE A 180 12.10 14.56 -12.13
N LYS A 181 11.72 13.29 -12.35
CA LYS A 181 10.84 12.53 -11.45
C LYS A 181 11.45 12.36 -10.06
N LEU A 182 12.75 12.07 -9.97
CA LEU A 182 13.42 11.87 -8.68
C LEU A 182 13.68 13.18 -7.94
N LEU A 183 14.10 14.24 -8.63
CA LEU A 183 14.24 15.58 -8.04
C LEU A 183 12.89 16.11 -7.53
N GLY A 184 11.83 15.99 -8.34
CA GLY A 184 10.49 16.34 -7.90
C GLY A 184 10.03 15.54 -6.68
N TYR A 185 10.29 14.23 -6.67
CA TYR A 185 10.00 13.40 -5.50
C TYR A 185 10.79 13.82 -4.26
N LEU A 186 12.07 14.14 -4.41
CA LEU A 186 12.91 14.66 -3.32
C LEU A 186 12.34 15.98 -2.77
N HIS A 187 11.95 16.92 -3.64
CA HIS A 187 11.31 18.18 -3.26
C HIS A 187 10.08 17.95 -2.37
N LEU A 188 9.17 17.08 -2.80
CA LEU A 188 7.98 16.70 -2.03
C LEU A 188 8.33 16.10 -0.66
N GLN A 189 9.39 15.29 -0.57
CA GLN A 189 9.76 14.68 0.69
C GLN A 189 10.41 15.69 1.63
N LEU A 190 11.26 16.60 1.14
CA LEU A 190 11.87 17.68 1.94
C LEU A 190 10.81 18.61 2.53
N PHE A 191 9.78 18.94 1.76
CA PHE A 191 8.63 19.68 2.26
C PHE A 191 7.96 18.97 3.45
N LYS A 192 7.75 17.64 3.36
CA LYS A 192 7.12 16.86 4.45
C LYS A 192 7.94 16.85 5.74
N VAL A 193 9.27 16.87 5.65
CA VAL A 193 10.17 16.92 6.81
C VAL A 193 10.54 18.35 7.20
N LYS A 194 9.94 19.37 6.55
CA LYS A 194 10.16 20.79 6.80
C LYS A 194 11.62 21.22 6.65
N THR A 195 12.32 20.64 5.70
CA THR A 195 13.70 20.96 5.36
C THR A 195 13.73 21.72 4.04
N SER A 196 14.44 22.85 4.00
CA SER A 196 14.68 23.64 2.79
C SER A 196 16.15 23.63 2.42
N ILE A 197 16.43 23.66 1.14
CA ILE A 197 17.77 23.76 0.56
C ILE A 197 17.74 24.72 -0.63
N SER A 198 18.88 25.30 -0.98
CA SER A 198 19.02 26.19 -2.13
C SER A 198 20.22 25.76 -3.00
N PRO A 199 20.05 25.58 -4.33
CA PRO A 199 18.75 25.59 -5.02
C PRO A 199 17.86 24.43 -4.58
N SER A 200 16.54 24.62 -4.66
CA SER A 200 15.58 23.56 -4.33
C SER A 200 15.61 22.45 -5.39
N PRO A 201 15.27 21.19 -5.06
CA PRO A 201 15.20 20.14 -6.06
C PRO A 201 14.19 20.43 -7.18
N LEU A 202 13.16 21.22 -6.91
CA LEU A 202 12.22 21.67 -7.93
C LEU A 202 12.90 22.62 -8.94
N GLU A 203 13.67 23.61 -8.46
CA GLU A 203 14.45 24.50 -9.31
C GLU A 203 15.41 23.72 -10.22
N LEU A 204 16.14 22.76 -9.63
CA LEU A 204 17.05 21.88 -10.38
C LEU A 204 16.33 21.02 -11.43
N ALA A 205 15.11 20.57 -11.14
CA ALA A 205 14.29 19.83 -12.10
C ALA A 205 13.85 20.73 -13.27
N LEU A 206 13.51 22.00 -12.98
CA LEU A 206 13.06 22.98 -13.95
C LEU A 206 14.16 23.49 -14.89
N GLU A 207 15.44 23.31 -14.57
CA GLU A 207 16.56 23.63 -15.45
C GLU A 207 16.56 22.77 -16.74
N SER A 208 16.01 21.57 -16.68
CA SER A 208 15.96 20.63 -17.81
C SER A 208 14.96 21.06 -18.89
N SER A 209 15.11 20.48 -20.08
CA SER A 209 14.05 20.48 -21.09
C SER A 209 12.91 19.58 -20.58
N LEU A 210 11.67 20.11 -20.56
CA LEU A 210 10.53 19.46 -19.92
C LEU A 210 9.43 19.19 -20.95
N SER A 211 9.00 17.93 -21.03
CA SER A 211 7.76 17.58 -21.72
C SER A 211 6.52 18.05 -20.95
N GLU A 212 5.38 18.15 -21.61
CA GLU A 212 4.10 18.44 -20.96
C GLU A 212 3.81 17.48 -19.82
N GLU A 213 4.10 16.19 -20.00
CA GLU A 213 3.91 15.17 -18.98
C GLU A 213 4.74 15.45 -17.72
N MET A 214 6.01 15.83 -17.91
CA MET A 214 6.89 16.15 -16.78
C MET A 214 6.46 17.42 -16.06
N LEU A 215 6.03 18.45 -16.78
CA LEU A 215 5.46 19.65 -16.17
C LEU A 215 4.20 19.33 -15.36
N ARG A 216 3.28 18.53 -15.90
CA ARG A 216 2.10 18.06 -15.17
C ARG A 216 2.45 17.24 -13.93
N TYR A 217 3.53 16.45 -14.01
CA TYR A 217 4.05 15.73 -12.85
C TYR A 217 4.55 16.70 -11.78
N LEU A 218 5.35 17.71 -12.14
CA LEU A 218 5.85 18.72 -11.20
C LEU A 218 4.70 19.51 -10.56
N VAL A 219 3.70 19.92 -11.32
CA VAL A 219 2.48 20.55 -10.77
C VAL A 219 1.82 19.65 -9.72
N ARG A 220 1.67 18.35 -9.99
CA ARG A 220 1.02 17.41 -9.04
C ARG A 220 1.77 17.25 -7.72
N ILE A 221 3.09 17.40 -7.73
CA ILE A 221 3.93 17.24 -6.52
C ILE A 221 4.22 18.56 -5.82
N SER A 222 3.85 19.70 -6.41
CA SER A 222 3.99 21.02 -5.80
C SER A 222 3.23 21.08 -4.47
N SER A 223 3.89 21.63 -3.47
CA SER A 223 3.43 21.62 -2.09
C SER A 223 3.11 23.02 -1.57
N THR A 224 3.49 24.07 -2.32
CA THR A 224 3.27 25.48 -2.01
C THR A 224 2.84 26.25 -3.24
N PRO A 225 2.17 27.42 -3.08
CA PRO A 225 1.93 28.35 -4.19
C PRO A 225 3.23 28.80 -4.87
N SER A 226 4.32 28.98 -4.11
CA SER A 226 5.63 29.36 -4.66
C SER A 226 6.18 28.34 -5.64
N ASP A 227 5.93 27.04 -5.42
CA ASP A 227 6.31 25.98 -6.35
C ASP A 227 5.59 26.15 -7.70
N LEU A 228 4.31 26.48 -7.66
CA LEU A 228 3.51 26.72 -8.88
C LEU A 228 3.96 27.97 -9.62
N ASN A 229 4.38 29.03 -8.91
CA ASN A 229 4.94 30.23 -9.53
C ASN A 229 6.25 29.94 -10.28
N LEU A 230 7.11 29.06 -9.74
CA LEU A 230 8.33 28.62 -10.42
C LEU A 230 8.01 27.86 -11.73
N ILE A 231 7.02 26.97 -11.69
CA ILE A 231 6.58 26.24 -12.88
C ILE A 231 5.95 27.20 -13.90
N GLU A 232 5.11 28.12 -13.46
CA GLU A 232 4.50 29.13 -14.31
C GLU A 232 5.53 30.01 -15.00
N LEU A 233 6.54 30.46 -14.28
CA LEU A 233 7.65 31.23 -14.85
C LEU A 233 8.40 30.44 -15.94
N LYS A 234 8.54 29.12 -15.76
CA LYS A 234 9.17 28.25 -16.76
C LYS A 234 8.33 28.14 -18.02
N ILE A 235 7.01 27.97 -17.89
CA ILE A 235 6.12 27.78 -19.04
C ILE A 235 5.75 29.09 -19.74
N SER A 236 5.84 30.24 -19.06
CA SER A 236 5.57 31.56 -19.65
C SER A 236 6.49 31.89 -20.85
N LYS A 237 7.64 31.19 -20.95
CA LYS A 237 8.60 31.31 -22.04
C LYS A 237 8.32 30.32 -23.20
N GLN A 238 7.27 29.50 -23.09
CA GLN A 238 6.90 28.49 -24.09
C GLN A 238 5.80 29.02 -25.03
N ASN A 239 5.53 28.24 -26.08
CA ASN A 239 4.40 28.49 -26.98
C ASN A 239 3.07 28.45 -26.17
N PRO A 240 2.11 29.36 -26.43
CA PRO A 240 0.78 29.38 -25.81
C PRO A 240 0.06 28.02 -25.82
N GLU A 241 0.14 27.27 -26.92
CA GLU A 241 -0.47 25.95 -27.07
C GLU A 241 0.13 24.90 -26.10
N ALA A 242 1.43 25.02 -25.79
CA ALA A 242 2.11 24.14 -24.84
C ALA A 242 1.92 24.59 -23.39
N SER A 243 1.81 25.89 -23.14
CA SER A 243 1.69 26.46 -21.79
C SER A 243 0.28 26.35 -21.21
N LEU A 244 -0.77 26.53 -22.04
CA LEU A 244 -2.17 26.54 -21.56
C LEU A 244 -2.60 25.23 -20.89
N PRO A 245 -2.27 24.02 -21.39
CA PRO A 245 -2.57 22.76 -20.68
C PRO A 245 -1.96 22.68 -19.28
N ILE A 246 -0.80 23.30 -19.07
CA ILE A 246 -0.13 23.33 -17.78
C ILE A 246 -0.77 24.35 -16.85
N LEU A 247 -1.14 25.55 -17.35
CA LEU A 247 -1.91 26.53 -16.58
C LEU A 247 -3.23 25.94 -16.07
N ILE A 248 -3.95 25.20 -16.92
CA ILE A 248 -5.17 24.49 -16.51
C ILE A 248 -4.87 23.47 -15.40
N ALA A 249 -3.75 22.74 -15.48
CA ALA A 249 -3.33 21.80 -14.44
C ALA A 249 -2.97 22.53 -13.13
N ILE A 250 -2.32 23.71 -13.20
CA ILE A 250 -2.01 24.57 -12.05
C ILE A 250 -3.30 25.04 -11.38
N ILE A 251 -4.27 25.54 -12.14
CA ILE A 251 -5.59 25.94 -11.62
C ILE A 251 -6.25 24.81 -10.85
N ALA A 252 -6.34 23.63 -11.48
CA ALA A 252 -6.94 22.44 -10.84
C ALA A 252 -6.15 21.93 -9.62
N HIS A 253 -4.85 22.15 -9.55
CA HIS A 253 -4.03 21.79 -8.39
C HIS A 253 -4.21 22.80 -7.25
N SER A 254 -4.23 24.10 -7.56
CA SER A 254 -4.47 25.20 -6.60
C SER A 254 -5.85 25.07 -5.95
N ASP A 255 -6.89 24.74 -6.73
CA ASP A 255 -8.24 24.48 -6.22
C ASP A 255 -8.25 23.34 -5.21
N ARG A 256 -7.66 22.18 -5.56
CA ARG A 256 -7.59 21.02 -4.66
C ARG A 256 -6.88 21.31 -3.34
N ASN A 257 -5.90 22.21 -3.34
CA ASN A 257 -5.15 22.62 -2.15
C ASN A 257 -5.74 23.87 -1.47
N LYS A 258 -6.87 24.40 -1.97
CA LYS A 258 -7.58 25.58 -1.44
C LYS A 258 -6.74 26.87 -1.47
N TRP A 259 -5.89 27.03 -2.47
CA TRP A 259 -5.12 28.25 -2.73
C TRP A 259 -5.91 29.19 -3.65
N HIS A 260 -7.05 29.67 -3.18
CA HIS A 260 -8.06 30.37 -4.01
C HIS A 260 -7.56 31.67 -4.64
N THR A 261 -6.79 32.46 -3.90
CA THR A 261 -6.23 33.72 -4.43
C THR A 261 -5.28 33.46 -5.61
N ASP A 262 -4.42 32.46 -5.47
CA ASP A 262 -3.49 32.10 -6.54
C ASP A 262 -4.22 31.51 -7.74
N SER A 263 -5.29 30.73 -7.50
CA SER A 263 -6.10 30.15 -8.58
C SER A 263 -6.68 31.20 -9.51
N GLN A 264 -7.20 32.31 -8.99
CA GLN A 264 -7.76 33.40 -9.79
C GLN A 264 -6.71 34.06 -10.68
N THR A 265 -5.50 34.26 -10.16
CA THR A 265 -4.38 34.79 -10.94
C THR A 265 -4.04 33.89 -12.12
N TYR A 266 -4.01 32.56 -11.91
CA TYR A 266 -3.75 31.61 -12.99
C TYR A 266 -4.89 31.51 -14.00
N VAL A 267 -6.15 31.69 -13.58
CA VAL A 267 -7.31 31.80 -14.49
C VAL A 267 -7.13 32.95 -15.45
N ALA A 268 -6.87 34.17 -14.93
CA ALA A 268 -6.66 35.36 -15.78
C ALA A 268 -5.51 35.17 -16.79
N LYS A 269 -4.40 34.50 -16.36
CA LYS A 269 -3.29 34.16 -17.27
C LYS A 269 -3.69 33.13 -18.32
N ALA A 270 -4.46 32.11 -17.95
CA ALA A 270 -4.92 31.08 -18.86
C ALA A 270 -5.89 31.66 -19.92
N GLU A 271 -6.81 32.52 -19.53
CA GLU A 271 -7.74 33.21 -20.43
C GLU A 271 -6.99 34.11 -21.43
N LYS A 272 -6.02 34.90 -20.95
CA LYS A 272 -5.16 35.71 -21.83
C LYS A 272 -4.38 34.84 -22.81
N THR A 273 -3.81 33.71 -22.36
CA THR A 273 -3.07 32.78 -23.20
C THR A 273 -3.96 32.13 -24.25
N LEU A 274 -5.20 31.77 -23.88
CA LEU A 274 -6.18 31.21 -24.80
C LEU A 274 -6.52 32.16 -25.95
N GLN A 275 -6.62 33.48 -25.68
CA GLN A 275 -6.88 34.48 -26.71
C GLN A 275 -5.78 34.54 -27.78
N THR A 276 -4.54 34.21 -27.44
CA THR A 276 -3.41 34.23 -28.38
C THR A 276 -3.32 32.97 -29.25
N ILE A 277 -4.08 31.92 -28.98
CA ILE A 277 -4.12 30.68 -29.75
C ILE A 277 -5.05 30.87 -30.97
N SER A 278 -4.60 30.48 -32.14
CA SER A 278 -5.39 30.50 -33.36
C SER A 278 -6.64 29.62 -33.24
N THR A 279 -7.72 30.02 -33.93
CA THR A 279 -8.97 29.25 -33.93
C THR A 279 -8.73 27.85 -34.54
N SER A 280 -9.01 26.81 -33.75
CA SER A 280 -8.82 25.42 -34.14
C SER A 280 -9.68 24.51 -33.26
N GLU A 281 -9.87 23.26 -33.69
CA GLU A 281 -10.52 22.24 -32.87
C GLU A 281 -9.78 22.04 -31.53
N TYR A 282 -8.45 22.16 -31.55
CA TYR A 282 -7.62 22.07 -30.35
C TYR A 282 -7.89 23.21 -29.38
N LYS A 283 -8.05 24.44 -29.85
CA LYS A 283 -8.44 25.60 -29.04
C LYS A 283 -9.77 25.35 -28.35
N THR A 284 -10.78 24.88 -29.08
CA THR A 284 -12.11 24.55 -28.51
C THR A 284 -12.01 23.49 -27.41
N LYS A 285 -11.18 22.47 -27.57
CA LYS A 285 -10.91 21.47 -26.51
C LYS A 285 -10.27 22.10 -25.28
N LEU A 286 -9.36 23.05 -25.43
CA LEU A 286 -8.71 23.75 -24.32
C LEU A 286 -9.67 24.72 -23.62
N GLU A 287 -10.52 25.43 -24.37
CA GLU A 287 -11.59 26.28 -23.84
C GLU A 287 -12.53 25.50 -22.93
N ASN A 288 -13.01 24.35 -23.37
CA ASN A 288 -13.87 23.48 -22.58
C ASN A 288 -13.19 22.96 -21.31
N LYS A 289 -11.89 22.63 -21.37
CA LYS A 289 -11.10 22.22 -20.20
C LYS A 289 -10.91 23.37 -19.22
N LEU A 290 -10.59 24.57 -19.72
CA LEU A 290 -10.45 25.76 -18.88
C LEU A 290 -11.77 26.11 -18.21
N LYS A 291 -12.87 26.17 -18.97
CA LYS A 291 -14.22 26.39 -18.43
C LYS A 291 -14.54 25.40 -17.31
N THR A 292 -14.30 24.10 -17.53
CA THR A 292 -14.52 23.08 -16.51
C THR A 292 -13.66 23.30 -15.25
N ALA A 293 -12.43 23.81 -15.40
CA ALA A 293 -11.56 24.11 -14.26
C ALA A 293 -12.05 25.37 -13.51
N VAL A 294 -12.50 26.38 -14.22
CA VAL A 294 -13.05 27.62 -13.64
C VAL A 294 -14.40 27.40 -12.96
N ASP A 295 -15.30 26.63 -13.57
CA ASP A 295 -16.60 26.28 -12.99
C ASP A 295 -16.44 25.60 -11.62
N ARG A 296 -15.39 24.79 -11.45
CA ARG A 296 -15.06 24.15 -10.16
C ARG A 296 -14.61 25.17 -9.09
N LEU A 297 -13.88 26.23 -9.47
CA LEU A 297 -13.48 27.28 -8.55
C LEU A 297 -14.66 28.14 -8.09
N SER A 298 -15.65 28.30 -8.95
CA SER A 298 -16.85 29.15 -8.71
C SER A 298 -17.85 28.46 -7.78
N ILE A 299 -17.71 27.16 -7.54
CA ILE A 299 -18.50 26.45 -6.54
C ILE A 299 -17.90 26.79 -5.17
N PRO A 300 -18.59 27.53 -4.28
CA PRO A 300 -18.10 27.76 -2.93
C PRO A 300 -17.72 26.41 -2.32
N ALA A 301 -16.70 26.40 -1.47
CA ALA A 301 -16.20 25.19 -0.80
C ALA A 301 -17.22 24.61 0.23
N THR A 302 -18.47 24.58 -0.10
CA THR A 302 -19.44 23.63 0.40
C THR A 302 -19.03 22.30 -0.20
N LYS A 303 -18.23 21.56 0.60
CA LYS A 303 -17.98 20.12 0.47
C LYS A 303 -18.39 19.58 -0.91
N GLN A 304 -17.47 19.57 -1.90
CA GLN A 304 -17.55 18.58 -2.94
C GLN A 304 -17.17 17.22 -2.30
N SER A 305 -18.04 16.74 -1.38
CA SER A 305 -18.38 15.35 -1.40
C SER A 305 -18.76 15.04 -2.84
N LYS A 306 -18.21 14.01 -3.48
CA LYS A 306 -18.86 13.29 -4.60
C LYS A 306 -20.35 13.41 -4.37
N PRO A 307 -21.21 13.58 -5.44
CA PRO A 307 -22.62 13.70 -5.20
C PRO A 307 -23.00 12.63 -4.19
N VAL A 308 -23.18 13.05 -2.95
CA VAL A 308 -23.89 12.29 -1.96
C VAL A 308 -25.24 12.31 -2.55
N ILE A 309 -25.69 11.20 -3.08
CA ILE A 309 -27.12 10.96 -3.31
C ILE A 309 -27.77 11.51 -2.06
N PRO A 310 -28.71 12.47 -2.19
CA PRO A 310 -29.28 13.12 -1.01
C PRO A 310 -29.64 12.02 -0.01
N LEU A 311 -29.22 12.19 1.23
CA LEU A 311 -29.34 11.21 2.32
C LEU A 311 -30.81 10.84 2.66
N GLU A 312 -31.75 11.37 1.92
CA GLU A 312 -33.19 11.25 2.19
C GLU A 312 -33.82 9.95 1.69
N ASP A 313 -33.15 9.19 0.82
CA ASP A 313 -33.75 8.01 0.17
C ASP A 313 -33.18 6.62 0.57
N ILE A 314 -32.34 6.52 1.58
CA ILE A 314 -32.03 5.18 2.11
C ILE A 314 -33.21 4.74 2.96
N SER A 315 -33.92 3.69 2.51
CA SER A 315 -35.04 3.12 3.25
C SER A 315 -34.66 2.74 4.68
N SER A 316 -35.62 2.73 5.60
CA SER A 316 -35.39 2.36 7.00
C SER A 316 -35.05 0.88 7.20
N LYS A 317 -35.21 0.05 6.15
CA LYS A 317 -34.86 -1.38 6.13
C LYS A 317 -34.36 -1.78 4.74
N GLY A 318 -33.32 -2.60 4.68
CA GLY A 318 -32.86 -3.19 3.43
C GLY A 318 -33.83 -4.27 2.95
N LYS A 319 -33.93 -4.41 1.60
CA LYS A 319 -34.73 -5.47 1.00
C LYS A 319 -34.22 -6.86 1.40
N HIS A 320 -32.92 -7.03 1.36
CA HIS A 320 -32.21 -8.26 1.71
C HIS A 320 -31.00 -7.92 2.56
N THR A 321 -30.22 -8.92 3.00
CA THR A 321 -29.05 -8.75 3.87
C THR A 321 -27.80 -9.36 3.25
N LEU A 322 -26.70 -8.62 3.25
CA LEU A 322 -25.37 -9.15 2.99
C LEU A 322 -24.74 -9.61 4.30
N GLY A 323 -24.45 -10.89 4.46
CA GLY A 323 -23.83 -11.49 5.63
C GLY A 323 -22.33 -11.72 5.43
N LEU A 324 -21.49 -11.21 6.32
CA LEU A 324 -20.05 -11.44 6.36
C LEU A 324 -19.67 -12.32 7.54
N TYR A 325 -19.15 -13.51 7.27
CA TYR A 325 -18.69 -14.45 8.30
C TYR A 325 -17.18 -14.32 8.54
N ASN A 326 -16.79 -14.14 9.81
CA ASN A 326 -15.39 -14.07 10.21
C ASN A 326 -14.74 -15.47 10.23
N THR A 327 -13.87 -15.75 9.27
CA THR A 327 -13.14 -17.03 9.14
C THR A 327 -11.71 -16.97 9.67
N TYR A 328 -11.31 -15.92 10.37
CA TYR A 328 -9.95 -15.70 10.87
C TYR A 328 -9.80 -15.94 12.39
N GLY A 329 -10.49 -16.91 12.94
CA GLY A 329 -10.33 -17.32 14.32
C GLY A 329 -10.88 -16.33 15.36
N GLY A 330 -11.90 -15.56 14.99
CA GLY A 330 -12.62 -14.69 15.92
C GLY A 330 -11.90 -13.40 16.34
N ASN A 331 -10.84 -12.97 15.64
CA ASN A 331 -10.15 -11.71 15.92
C ASN A 331 -10.40 -10.66 14.83
N TRP A 332 -10.37 -9.39 15.23
CA TRP A 332 -10.29 -8.29 14.26
C TRP A 332 -8.90 -8.19 13.66
N ASN A 333 -8.83 -8.14 12.32
CA ASN A 333 -7.61 -7.94 11.57
C ASN A 333 -7.78 -6.80 10.56
N HIS A 334 -6.70 -6.17 10.15
CA HIS A 334 -6.70 -5.09 9.16
C HIS A 334 -7.56 -5.37 7.88
N PRO A 335 -7.56 -6.58 7.26
CA PRO A 335 -8.43 -6.88 6.14
C PRO A 335 -9.93 -6.80 6.46
N HIS A 336 -10.35 -7.07 7.72
CA HIS A 336 -11.76 -7.04 8.11
C HIS A 336 -12.35 -5.63 8.02
N PHE A 337 -11.64 -4.61 8.52
CA PHE A 337 -12.11 -3.23 8.44
C PHE A 337 -12.30 -2.78 6.98
N LYS A 338 -11.41 -3.23 6.08
CA LYS A 338 -11.56 -2.98 4.64
C LYS A 338 -12.76 -3.69 4.02
N ALA A 339 -13.01 -4.94 4.43
CA ALA A 339 -14.15 -5.72 3.95
C ALA A 339 -15.47 -5.09 4.42
N VAL A 340 -15.57 -4.72 5.70
CA VAL A 340 -16.76 -4.05 6.26
C VAL A 340 -17.00 -2.69 5.60
N PHE A 341 -15.96 -1.92 5.34
CA PHE A 341 -16.08 -0.66 4.58
C PHE A 341 -16.62 -0.87 3.17
N LYS A 342 -16.10 -1.86 2.43
CA LYS A 342 -16.59 -2.18 1.07
C LYS A 342 -18.03 -2.67 1.11
N ALA A 343 -18.36 -3.54 2.07
CA ALA A 343 -19.70 -4.05 2.26
C ALA A 343 -20.70 -2.93 2.59
N SER A 344 -20.32 -1.99 3.47
CA SER A 344 -21.23 -0.87 3.81
C SER A 344 -21.53 0.01 2.58
N ASN A 345 -20.54 0.20 1.69
CA ASN A 345 -20.75 0.92 0.44
C ASN A 345 -21.72 0.18 -0.50
N LEU A 346 -21.57 -1.16 -0.62
CA LEU A 346 -22.45 -1.99 -1.42
C LEU A 346 -23.87 -2.03 -0.83
N CYS A 347 -23.99 -2.21 0.49
CA CYS A 347 -25.28 -2.23 1.17
C CYS A 347 -26.04 -0.91 1.02
N SER A 348 -25.33 0.22 1.06
CA SER A 348 -25.94 1.52 0.80
C SER A 348 -26.34 1.70 -0.66
N ALA A 349 -25.52 1.21 -1.61
CA ALA A 349 -25.77 1.35 -3.03
C ALA A 349 -26.90 0.46 -3.56
N PHE A 350 -27.08 -0.72 -2.96
CA PHE A 350 -28.04 -1.73 -3.40
C PHE A 350 -29.23 -1.92 -2.42
N ASP A 351 -29.38 -1.00 -1.49
CA ASP A 351 -30.44 -1.01 -0.46
C ASP A 351 -30.51 -2.31 0.36
N LEU A 352 -29.33 -2.78 0.83
CA LEU A 352 -29.17 -4.00 1.60
C LEU A 352 -28.84 -3.71 3.07
N ASP A 353 -29.25 -4.58 3.98
CA ASP A 353 -28.73 -4.59 5.36
C ASP A 353 -27.37 -5.29 5.41
N LEU A 354 -26.57 -5.03 6.46
CA LEU A 354 -25.26 -5.62 6.67
C LEU A 354 -25.22 -6.40 7.99
N ALA A 355 -24.95 -7.70 7.91
CA ALA A 355 -24.76 -8.59 9.04
C ALA A 355 -23.28 -8.99 9.18
N LEU A 356 -22.70 -8.85 10.39
CA LEU A 356 -21.38 -9.38 10.72
C LEU A 356 -21.52 -10.56 11.66
N ILE A 357 -20.97 -11.72 11.29
CA ILE A 357 -21.16 -12.99 11.99
C ILE A 357 -19.82 -13.51 12.53
N GLY A 358 -19.73 -13.86 13.79
CA GLY A 358 -18.52 -14.42 14.41
C GLY A 358 -17.40 -13.41 14.58
N PHE A 359 -17.69 -12.12 14.65
CA PHE A 359 -16.72 -11.07 14.96
C PHE A 359 -16.68 -10.82 16.48
N PRO A 360 -15.50 -10.49 17.05
CA PRO A 360 -15.41 -10.09 18.46
C PRO A 360 -16.20 -8.82 18.72
N GLU A 361 -16.73 -8.70 19.92
CA GLU A 361 -17.39 -7.46 20.34
C GLU A 361 -16.50 -6.24 20.13
N ILE A 362 -17.07 -5.23 19.51
CA ILE A 362 -16.51 -3.89 19.38
C ILE A 362 -17.67 -2.89 19.42
N SER A 363 -17.50 -1.78 20.10
CA SER A 363 -18.54 -0.74 20.09
C SER A 363 -18.70 -0.16 18.68
N MET A 364 -19.92 0.25 18.31
CA MET A 364 -20.18 0.86 16.99
C MET A 364 -19.29 2.08 16.74
N ASN A 365 -19.03 2.88 17.75
CA ASN A 365 -18.14 4.05 17.65
C ASN A 365 -16.68 3.66 17.40
N GLU A 366 -16.19 2.60 18.04
CA GLU A 366 -14.84 2.09 17.79
C GLU A 366 -14.72 1.47 16.40
N LEU A 367 -15.72 0.71 15.97
CA LEU A 367 -15.75 0.15 14.61
C LEU A 367 -15.63 1.25 13.56
N VAL A 368 -16.45 2.29 13.65
CA VAL A 368 -16.43 3.45 12.75
C VAL A 368 -15.07 4.15 12.80
N LYS A 369 -14.50 4.34 14.00
CA LYS A 369 -13.19 4.97 14.20
C LYS A 369 -12.06 4.16 13.55
N GLU A 370 -12.03 2.83 13.75
CA GLU A 370 -10.99 1.97 13.14
C GLU A 370 -11.15 1.89 11.63
N ILE A 371 -12.37 1.78 11.09
CA ILE A 371 -12.61 1.85 9.65
C ILE A 371 -12.11 3.19 9.08
N LYS A 372 -12.44 4.31 9.72
CA LYS A 372 -12.00 5.64 9.31
C LYS A 372 -10.48 5.75 9.28
N LYS A 373 -9.79 5.24 10.29
CA LYS A 373 -8.34 5.21 10.40
C LYS A 373 -7.70 4.34 9.32
N GLU A 374 -8.19 3.10 9.15
CA GLU A 374 -7.65 2.13 8.20
C GLU A 374 -7.85 2.55 6.74
N MET A 375 -8.98 3.15 6.44
CA MET A 375 -9.32 3.62 5.10
C MET A 375 -8.90 5.08 4.83
N ARG A 376 -8.32 5.76 5.83
CA ARG A 376 -7.92 7.19 5.77
C ARG A 376 -9.04 8.10 5.29
N LEU A 377 -10.24 7.90 5.84
CA LEU A 377 -11.42 8.66 5.45
C LEU A 377 -11.46 10.01 6.18
N SER A 378 -11.98 11.04 5.49
CA SER A 378 -12.28 12.35 6.09
C SER A 378 -13.60 12.35 6.85
N ASN A 379 -14.55 11.49 6.48
CA ASN A 379 -15.86 11.32 7.09
C ASN A 379 -16.08 9.89 7.61
N GLU A 380 -17.23 9.62 8.20
CA GLU A 380 -17.55 8.30 8.79
C GLU A 380 -18.01 7.25 7.77
N GLY A 381 -18.21 7.65 6.52
CA GLY A 381 -18.64 6.75 5.45
C GLY A 381 -20.07 6.23 5.59
N TYR A 382 -20.43 5.25 4.76
CA TYR A 382 -21.78 4.68 4.73
C TYR A 382 -22.10 3.78 5.93
N ILE A 383 -21.07 3.28 6.63
CA ILE A 383 -21.26 2.41 7.80
C ILE A 383 -22.07 3.13 8.91
N SER A 384 -21.77 4.41 9.19
CA SER A 384 -22.51 5.20 10.17
C SER A 384 -23.99 5.39 9.79
N GLN A 385 -24.28 5.45 8.49
CA GLN A 385 -25.64 5.57 7.98
C GLN A 385 -26.42 4.26 8.18
N LEU A 386 -25.79 3.11 7.88
CA LEU A 386 -26.41 1.82 8.14
C LEU A 386 -26.68 1.60 9.64
N ILE A 387 -25.74 2.00 10.50
CA ILE A 387 -25.90 1.93 11.96
C ILE A 387 -27.08 2.81 12.43
N SER A 388 -27.13 4.08 12.00
CA SER A 388 -28.17 5.02 12.41
C SER A 388 -29.59 4.63 11.99
N LYS A 389 -29.71 3.80 10.95
CA LYS A 389 -30.99 3.30 10.40
C LYS A 389 -31.32 1.87 10.83
N ASP A 390 -30.62 1.29 11.80
CA ASP A 390 -30.74 -0.10 12.25
C ASP A 390 -30.59 -1.14 11.12
N ARG A 391 -29.76 -0.81 10.14
CA ARG A 391 -29.46 -1.65 8.96
C ARG A 391 -28.11 -2.38 9.08
N PHE A 392 -27.53 -2.40 10.27
CA PHE A 392 -26.26 -3.04 10.61
C PHE A 392 -26.37 -3.78 11.92
N ARG A 393 -25.99 -5.06 11.96
CA ARG A 393 -25.97 -5.85 13.21
C ARG A 393 -24.80 -6.82 13.29
N PHE A 394 -24.38 -7.10 14.52
CA PHE A 394 -23.47 -8.20 14.88
C PHE A 394 -24.28 -9.42 15.32
N PHE A 395 -23.77 -10.60 14.97
CA PHE A 395 -24.25 -11.89 15.41
C PHE A 395 -23.06 -12.75 15.87
N ASP A 396 -23.20 -13.44 17.01
CA ASP A 396 -22.12 -14.23 17.59
C ASP A 396 -21.78 -15.47 16.73
N LYS A 397 -22.75 -16.35 16.52
CA LYS A 397 -22.51 -17.64 15.81
C LYS A 397 -23.30 -17.78 14.52
N ASP A 398 -24.53 -17.30 14.52
CA ASP A 398 -25.44 -17.38 13.38
C ASP A 398 -26.39 -16.19 13.37
N ILE A 399 -27.03 -15.92 12.23
CA ILE A 399 -27.95 -14.80 12.07
C ILE A 399 -29.27 -15.04 12.79
N ASP A 400 -29.92 -13.95 13.17
CA ASP A 400 -31.36 -13.94 13.50
C ASP A 400 -32.17 -13.71 12.21
N GLU A 401 -32.84 -14.74 11.75
CA GLU A 401 -33.60 -14.69 10.49
C GLU A 401 -34.78 -13.69 10.56
N LEU A 402 -35.31 -13.37 11.73
CA LEU A 402 -36.36 -12.36 11.87
C LEU A 402 -35.87 -10.96 11.46
N TRP A 403 -34.60 -10.68 11.72
CA TRP A 403 -33.99 -9.42 11.29
C TRP A 403 -33.33 -9.54 9.91
N ALA A 404 -32.50 -10.58 9.71
CA ALA A 404 -31.65 -10.73 8.53
C ALA A 404 -32.37 -11.28 7.30
N GLY A 405 -33.46 -12.03 7.48
CA GLY A 405 -34.08 -12.85 6.47
C GLY A 405 -33.55 -14.28 6.44
N SER A 406 -34.12 -15.14 5.63
CA SER A 406 -33.75 -16.55 5.51
C SER A 406 -32.33 -16.75 5.10
N LYS A 407 -31.60 -17.62 5.82
CA LYS A 407 -30.18 -17.88 5.62
C LYS A 407 -29.90 -18.63 4.32
N VAL A 408 -29.06 -18.04 3.48
CA VAL A 408 -28.50 -18.66 2.26
C VAL A 408 -26.98 -18.57 2.33
N VAL A 409 -26.27 -19.70 2.28
CA VAL A 409 -24.79 -19.70 2.27
C VAL A 409 -24.26 -19.66 0.85
N THR A 410 -23.23 -18.83 0.64
CA THR A 410 -22.54 -18.78 -0.65
C THR A 410 -21.36 -19.75 -0.67
N THR A 411 -21.31 -20.61 -1.64
CA THR A 411 -20.24 -21.62 -1.80
C THR A 411 -20.00 -21.93 -3.27
N ALA A 412 -18.75 -22.24 -3.63
CA ALA A 412 -18.41 -22.72 -4.98
C ALA A 412 -18.80 -24.19 -5.21
N ASN A 413 -19.09 -24.93 -4.14
CA ASN A 413 -19.49 -26.34 -4.22
C ASN A 413 -20.82 -26.53 -3.48
N PRO A 414 -21.95 -26.11 -4.07
CA PRO A 414 -23.27 -26.22 -3.44
C PRO A 414 -23.76 -27.67 -3.42
N ASP A 415 -24.55 -27.99 -2.41
CA ASP A 415 -25.41 -29.16 -2.45
C ASP A 415 -26.58 -28.87 -3.42
N THR A 416 -26.71 -29.66 -4.47
CA THR A 416 -27.70 -29.44 -5.52
C THR A 416 -29.14 -29.56 -5.02
N SER A 417 -29.38 -30.27 -3.91
CA SER A 417 -30.71 -30.39 -3.27
C SER A 417 -31.10 -29.12 -2.49
N LYS A 418 -30.18 -28.19 -2.28
CA LYS A 418 -30.34 -26.95 -1.48
C LYS A 418 -30.26 -25.66 -2.32
N LEU A 419 -30.33 -25.76 -3.64
CA LEU A 419 -30.23 -24.60 -4.54
C LEU A 419 -31.51 -23.76 -4.64
N GLU A 420 -32.64 -24.25 -4.08
CA GLU A 420 -33.88 -23.49 -4.07
C GLU A 420 -33.74 -22.24 -3.19
N MET A 421 -34.08 -21.09 -3.74
CA MET A 421 -34.03 -19.81 -3.04
C MET A 421 -35.30 -19.61 -2.20
N PRO A 422 -35.16 -19.20 -0.93
CA PRO A 422 -36.35 -18.94 -0.10
C PRO A 422 -37.08 -17.67 -0.55
N HIS A 423 -38.40 -17.65 -0.30
CA HIS A 423 -39.21 -16.47 -0.55
C HIS A 423 -39.02 -15.38 0.52
N GLY A 424 -39.21 -14.13 0.13
CA GLY A 424 -39.17 -13.00 1.03
C GLY A 424 -37.75 -12.46 1.27
N LYS A 425 -37.47 -11.89 2.46
CA LYS A 425 -36.17 -11.35 2.80
C LYS A 425 -35.13 -12.46 2.95
N VAL A 426 -33.96 -12.28 2.32
CA VAL A 426 -32.88 -13.26 2.27
C VAL A 426 -31.61 -12.64 2.86
N CYS A 427 -30.83 -13.42 3.61
CA CYS A 427 -29.48 -13.10 4.03
C CYS A 427 -28.49 -14.02 3.31
N MET A 428 -27.74 -13.48 2.33
CA MET A 428 -26.63 -14.22 1.72
C MET A 428 -25.36 -14.07 2.54
N VAL A 429 -24.91 -15.19 3.11
CA VAL A 429 -23.72 -15.23 3.97
C VAL A 429 -22.51 -15.71 3.19
N MET A 430 -21.41 -14.95 3.27
CA MET A 430 -20.11 -15.30 2.69
C MET A 430 -18.97 -15.29 3.71
N GLY A 431 -17.98 -16.15 3.52
CA GLY A 431 -16.76 -16.16 4.34
C GLY A 431 -15.73 -15.12 3.87
N LEU A 432 -15.06 -14.46 4.81
CA LEU A 432 -14.07 -13.42 4.51
C LEU A 432 -12.65 -13.96 4.23
N GLY A 433 -12.37 -15.22 4.46
CA GLY A 433 -11.05 -15.81 4.26
C GLY A 433 -10.93 -16.65 2.99
N PRO A 434 -9.70 -17.03 2.61
CA PRO A 434 -9.44 -17.82 1.40
C PRO A 434 -10.03 -19.24 1.47
N LYS A 435 -10.41 -19.71 2.64
CA LYS A 435 -11.06 -21.02 2.84
C LYS A 435 -12.60 -20.96 2.70
N GLY A 436 -13.17 -19.77 2.52
CA GLY A 436 -14.62 -19.59 2.49
C GLY A 436 -15.27 -19.84 3.86
N LEU A 437 -16.57 -20.19 3.84
CA LEU A 437 -17.32 -20.54 5.05
C LEU A 437 -16.83 -21.89 5.64
N PRO A 438 -16.92 -22.10 6.96
CA PRO A 438 -16.66 -23.40 7.57
C PRO A 438 -17.60 -24.47 7.01
N THR A 439 -17.09 -25.70 6.81
CA THR A 439 -17.87 -26.81 6.26
C THR A 439 -19.15 -27.08 7.08
N SER A 440 -19.02 -27.07 8.42
CA SER A 440 -20.18 -27.23 9.31
C SER A 440 -21.23 -26.13 9.16
N TYR A 441 -20.81 -24.89 8.86
CA TYR A 441 -21.75 -23.79 8.62
C TYR A 441 -22.51 -23.94 7.31
N ILE A 442 -21.83 -24.47 6.27
CA ILE A 442 -22.42 -24.78 4.97
C ILE A 442 -23.43 -25.96 5.11
N GLU A 443 -23.00 -27.07 5.72
CA GLU A 443 -23.82 -28.28 5.89
C GLU A 443 -25.13 -28.03 6.67
N ASN A 444 -25.05 -27.15 7.68
CA ASN A 444 -26.18 -26.77 8.53
C ASN A 444 -27.09 -25.69 7.91
N SER A 445 -26.86 -25.28 6.67
CA SER A 445 -27.73 -24.35 5.96
C SER A 445 -28.73 -25.13 5.08
N ASN A 446 -29.95 -24.63 5.02
CA ASN A 446 -31.00 -25.20 4.17
C ASN A 446 -30.92 -24.71 2.72
N HIS A 447 -30.26 -23.58 2.47
CA HIS A 447 -30.20 -22.98 1.16
C HIS A 447 -28.78 -22.62 0.79
N HIS A 448 -28.36 -23.01 -0.42
CA HIS A 448 -27.01 -22.74 -0.96
C HIS A 448 -27.14 -21.87 -2.21
N PHE A 449 -26.16 -20.97 -2.40
CA PHE A 449 -26.06 -20.15 -3.59
C PHE A 449 -24.68 -20.25 -4.21
N GLU A 450 -24.60 -20.57 -5.48
CA GLU A 450 -23.37 -20.56 -6.27
C GLU A 450 -23.44 -19.38 -7.25
N ILE A 451 -22.47 -18.49 -7.16
CA ILE A 451 -22.49 -17.18 -7.82
C ILE A 451 -22.34 -17.28 -9.34
N THR A 452 -21.59 -18.28 -9.83
CA THR A 452 -21.13 -18.33 -11.22
C THR A 452 -21.87 -19.31 -12.10
N GLY A 453 -22.57 -20.27 -11.53
CA GLY A 453 -23.13 -21.44 -12.22
C GLY A 453 -22.08 -22.41 -12.77
N LYS A 454 -20.79 -22.22 -12.38
CA LYS A 454 -19.62 -22.98 -12.88
C LYS A 454 -18.71 -23.50 -11.80
N ASN A 455 -19.09 -23.41 -10.54
CA ASN A 455 -18.29 -23.81 -9.37
C ASN A 455 -16.94 -23.06 -9.29
N ILE A 456 -16.91 -21.78 -9.68
CA ILE A 456 -15.70 -20.96 -9.63
C ILE A 456 -15.72 -20.08 -8.39
N ALA A 457 -14.70 -20.24 -7.53
CA ALA A 457 -14.50 -19.39 -6.36
C ALA A 457 -13.99 -18.00 -6.77
N PHE A 458 -14.58 -16.95 -6.23
CA PHE A 458 -14.15 -15.58 -6.40
C PHE A 458 -13.28 -15.09 -5.22
N GLU A 459 -12.45 -14.12 -5.49
CA GLU A 459 -11.79 -13.30 -4.46
C GLU A 459 -12.87 -12.54 -3.65
N THR A 460 -12.61 -12.31 -2.35
CA THR A 460 -13.60 -11.77 -1.41
C THR A 460 -14.32 -10.51 -1.91
N GLY A 461 -13.59 -9.54 -2.47
CA GLY A 461 -14.20 -8.29 -2.94
C GLY A 461 -15.10 -8.49 -4.16
N THR A 462 -14.69 -9.36 -5.08
CA THR A 462 -15.45 -9.73 -6.27
C THR A 462 -16.71 -10.51 -5.91
N ALA A 463 -16.58 -11.51 -5.01
CA ALA A 463 -17.70 -12.27 -4.49
C ALA A 463 -18.74 -11.35 -3.82
N MET A 464 -18.27 -10.44 -2.97
CA MET A 464 -19.13 -9.47 -2.27
C MET A 464 -19.94 -8.60 -3.23
N GLY A 465 -19.30 -8.08 -4.29
CA GLY A 465 -19.97 -7.29 -5.31
C GLY A 465 -20.99 -8.09 -6.11
N ALA A 466 -20.64 -9.33 -6.49
CA ALA A 466 -21.56 -10.23 -7.21
C ALA A 466 -22.76 -10.62 -6.36
N ILE A 467 -22.57 -10.94 -5.08
CA ILE A 467 -23.66 -11.25 -4.13
C ILE A 467 -24.59 -10.04 -3.97
N ALA A 468 -24.03 -8.85 -3.73
CA ALA A 468 -24.84 -7.64 -3.57
C ALA A 468 -25.66 -7.32 -4.83
N GLY A 469 -25.05 -7.50 -6.02
CA GLY A 469 -25.75 -7.36 -7.29
C GLY A 469 -26.90 -8.37 -7.45
N ASN A 470 -26.68 -9.65 -7.12
CA ASN A 470 -27.73 -10.67 -7.17
C ASN A 470 -28.87 -10.36 -6.20
N LEU A 471 -28.55 -9.99 -4.93
CA LEU A 471 -29.56 -9.60 -3.94
C LEU A 471 -30.40 -8.40 -4.40
N SER A 472 -29.84 -7.47 -5.14
CA SER A 472 -30.57 -6.29 -5.64
C SER A 472 -31.56 -6.61 -6.75
N LEU A 473 -31.42 -7.77 -7.42
CA LEU A 473 -32.29 -8.22 -8.51
C LEU A 473 -33.40 -9.14 -8.02
N MET A 474 -33.35 -9.60 -6.77
CA MET A 474 -34.40 -10.36 -6.11
C MET A 474 -35.48 -9.44 -5.51
#